data_5137c6f0e5034b0089fb63317b745fd6
#
_entry.id   5137c6f0e5034b0089fb63317b745fd6
#
_cell.length_a   1.000
_cell.length_b   1.000
_cell.length_c   1.000
_cell.angle_alpha   90.00
_cell.angle_beta   90.00
_cell.angle_gamma   90.00
#
_symmetry.space_group_name_H-M   'P 1'
#
loop_
_entity.id
_entity.type
_entity.pdbx_description
1 polymer ?
#
loop_
_entity_poly.entity_id
_entity_poly.type
_entity_poly.pdbx_seq_one_letter_code
_entity_poly.pdbx_strand_id
1 'polypeptide(L)'
;MISTAVNPTHFLLPSRDQTPHFSSNSSEQECLVLLKRCKSLEDFKLIHAKILKWGLFCNSFCASNLVASCALSEWGSVQYASSIFRQIYEPQVFDYNTMIKAYVKDLNFGDALNLYVEMLHSGLEPDKFTFPVVLKACAQLRAREGGMQIHGNAFKFGLECDVYVHNSLISFYGKCKKIEPACLIFNQIEDKSIASWSAIITAHASLGLWNDCLMLYAEMNRLGTWRAEESILVSVLSACTHLGFLDLGRSTHAALLRSITELNQVSSSNILLQCVNG
;
A
#
# COMPACT_ATOMS: atom_id res chain seq x y z
N MET A 1 50.50 7.02 -7.41
CA MET A 1 50.80 8.08 -8.35
C MET A 1 49.64 8.16 -9.32
N ILE A 2 49.14 9.39 -9.53
CA ILE A 2 48.08 9.83 -10.44
C ILE A 2 46.66 9.40 -10.06
N SER A 3 46.10 10.23 -9.15
CA SER A 3 44.68 10.43 -8.89
C SER A 3 44.09 11.18 -10.08
N THR A 4 43.05 10.63 -10.69
CA THR A 4 42.17 11.37 -11.61
C THR A 4 40.82 11.57 -10.93
N ALA A 5 40.67 12.74 -10.31
CA ALA A 5 39.40 13.25 -9.86
C ALA A 5 38.54 13.57 -11.08
N VAL A 6 37.38 12.93 -11.17
CA VAL A 6 36.34 13.28 -12.16
C VAL A 6 35.49 14.39 -11.52
N ASN A 7 35.58 15.59 -12.09
CA ASN A 7 34.74 16.74 -11.72
C ASN A 7 33.25 16.44 -12.04
N PRO A 8 32.31 16.72 -11.14
CA PRO A 8 30.92 16.74 -11.50
C PRO A 8 30.63 17.99 -12.34
N THR A 9 30.19 17.79 -13.57
CA THR A 9 29.69 18.85 -14.46
C THR A 9 28.50 19.54 -13.80
N HIS A 10 28.72 20.78 -13.35
CA HIS A 10 27.67 21.72 -13.00
C HIS A 10 26.78 21.96 -14.23
N PHE A 11 25.56 21.43 -14.22
CA PHE A 11 24.51 21.94 -15.09
C PHE A 11 24.14 23.35 -14.62
N LEU A 12 24.57 24.36 -15.37
CA LEU A 12 24.14 25.76 -15.19
C LEU A 12 22.64 25.82 -15.48
N LEU A 13 21.86 26.15 -14.45
CA LEU A 13 20.45 26.54 -14.59
C LEU A 13 20.38 27.80 -15.47
N PRO A 14 19.45 27.89 -16.44
CA PRO A 14 19.26 29.11 -17.21
C PRO A 14 18.77 30.25 -16.30
N SER A 15 19.30 31.46 -16.57
CA SER A 15 19.01 32.70 -15.89
C SER A 15 17.53 32.99 -15.73
N ARG A 16 17.19 33.49 -14.57
CA ARG A 16 15.87 33.79 -13.98
C ARG A 16 15.15 34.96 -14.65
N ASP A 17 14.98 35.01 -15.97
CA ASP A 17 14.16 36.04 -16.61
C ASP A 17 13.42 35.45 -17.82
N GLN A 18 12.12 35.31 -17.67
CA GLN A 18 11.02 34.89 -18.58
C GLN A 18 10.33 33.58 -18.24
N THR A 19 9.86 33.42 -17.01
CA THR A 19 8.79 32.47 -16.73
C THR A 19 7.45 33.20 -16.70
N PRO A 20 6.42 32.75 -17.43
CA PRO A 20 5.09 33.30 -17.25
C PRO A 20 4.63 33.02 -15.82
N HIS A 21 4.26 34.07 -15.08
CA HIS A 21 3.62 34.00 -13.78
C HIS A 21 2.27 33.30 -13.90
N PHE A 22 2.23 31.98 -13.90
CA PHE A 22 1.01 31.20 -13.65
C PHE A 22 0.73 31.25 -12.15
N SER A 23 -0.51 31.55 -11.77
CA SER A 23 -0.93 31.39 -10.37
C SER A 23 -0.74 29.91 -9.99
N SER A 24 -0.13 29.62 -8.84
CA SER A 24 0.24 28.26 -8.41
C SER A 24 -0.91 27.24 -8.53
N ASN A 25 -2.12 27.62 -8.18
CA ASN A 25 -3.31 26.77 -8.26
C ASN A 25 -3.72 26.37 -9.69
N SER A 26 -3.45 27.23 -10.69
CA SER A 26 -3.76 26.92 -12.09
C SER A 26 -2.80 25.87 -12.66
N SER A 27 -1.51 25.96 -12.34
CA SER A 27 -0.48 25.02 -12.83
C SER A 27 -0.58 23.64 -12.20
N GLU A 28 -0.95 23.54 -10.93
CA GLU A 28 -1.19 22.26 -10.24
C GLU A 28 -2.40 21.52 -10.83
N GLN A 29 -3.50 22.24 -11.07
CA GLN A 29 -4.69 21.68 -11.71
C GLN A 29 -4.40 21.19 -13.13
N GLU A 30 -3.64 21.98 -13.90
CA GLU A 30 -3.23 21.60 -15.26
C GLU A 30 -2.35 20.32 -15.25
N CYS A 31 -1.39 20.22 -14.32
CA CYS A 31 -0.59 19.01 -14.14
C CYS A 31 -1.47 17.78 -13.87
N LEU A 32 -2.42 17.87 -12.94
CA LEU A 32 -3.34 16.77 -12.64
C LEU A 32 -4.22 16.37 -13.83
N VAL A 33 -4.74 17.35 -14.58
CA VAL A 33 -5.55 17.09 -15.78
C VAL A 33 -4.73 16.34 -16.84
N LEU A 34 -3.48 16.75 -17.05
CA LEU A 34 -2.59 16.09 -17.99
C LEU A 34 -2.29 14.63 -17.55
N LEU A 35 -1.96 14.41 -16.27
CA LEU A 35 -1.66 13.08 -15.75
C LEU A 35 -2.86 12.14 -15.82
N LYS A 36 -4.09 12.63 -15.58
CA LYS A 36 -5.32 11.83 -15.72
C LYS A 36 -5.60 11.37 -17.15
N ARG A 37 -5.03 12.01 -18.15
CA ARG A 37 -5.20 11.65 -19.58
C ARG A 37 -4.24 10.58 -20.06
N CYS A 38 -3.21 10.25 -19.27
CA CYS A 38 -2.25 9.20 -19.62
C CYS A 38 -2.94 7.82 -19.65
N LYS A 39 -2.75 7.12 -20.74
CA LYS A 39 -3.21 5.74 -20.94
C LYS A 39 -2.07 4.77 -21.23
N SER A 40 -0.87 5.29 -21.47
CA SER A 40 0.33 4.53 -21.77
C SER A 40 1.58 5.19 -21.17
N LEU A 41 2.67 4.45 -21.09
CA LEU A 41 3.96 4.98 -20.64
C LEU A 41 4.53 6.02 -21.65
N GLU A 42 4.22 5.89 -22.92
CA GLU A 42 4.61 6.84 -23.96
C GLU A 42 3.89 8.18 -23.77
N ASP A 43 2.57 8.17 -23.55
CA ASP A 43 1.80 9.38 -23.21
C ASP A 43 2.40 10.07 -21.99
N PHE A 44 2.70 9.28 -20.95
CA PHE A 44 3.30 9.78 -19.74
C PHE A 44 4.66 10.45 -19.98
N LYS A 45 5.54 9.85 -20.77
CA LYS A 45 6.85 10.45 -21.12
C LYS A 45 6.71 11.78 -21.83
N LEU A 46 5.73 11.90 -22.75
CA LEU A 46 5.44 13.16 -23.41
C LEU A 46 4.95 14.24 -22.43
N ILE A 47 4.09 13.88 -21.49
CA ILE A 47 3.60 14.80 -20.46
C ILE A 47 4.71 15.15 -19.47
N HIS A 48 5.53 14.19 -19.06
CA HIS A 48 6.71 14.45 -18.24
C HIS A 48 7.65 15.48 -18.89
N ALA A 49 7.95 15.32 -20.18
CA ALA A 49 8.75 16.28 -20.93
C ALA A 49 8.13 17.69 -20.96
N LYS A 50 6.80 17.79 -21.07
CA LYS A 50 6.08 19.08 -20.99
C LYS A 50 6.18 19.72 -19.60
N ILE A 51 5.96 18.92 -18.54
CA ILE A 51 6.08 19.37 -17.14
C ILE A 51 7.48 19.90 -16.86
N LEU A 52 8.53 19.22 -17.33
CA LEU A 52 9.92 19.68 -17.25
C LEU A 52 10.13 20.99 -18.02
N LYS A 53 9.65 21.08 -19.28
CA LYS A 53 9.76 22.28 -20.11
C LYS A 53 9.08 23.50 -19.50
N TRP A 54 7.97 23.30 -18.78
CA TRP A 54 7.24 24.38 -18.10
C TRP A 54 7.79 24.70 -16.72
N GLY A 55 8.83 24.00 -16.24
CA GLY A 55 9.42 24.19 -14.92
C GLY A 55 8.51 23.73 -13.77
N LEU A 56 7.41 23.02 -14.06
CA LEU A 56 6.46 22.55 -13.05
C LEU A 56 7.03 21.43 -12.16
N PHE A 57 8.12 20.79 -12.56
CA PHE A 57 8.80 19.79 -11.73
C PHE A 57 9.42 20.40 -10.45
N CYS A 58 9.72 21.69 -10.44
CA CYS A 58 10.17 22.40 -9.23
C CYS A 58 9.07 22.56 -8.17
N ASN A 59 7.80 22.35 -8.55
CA ASN A 59 6.69 22.31 -7.61
C ASN A 59 6.57 20.90 -7.04
N SER A 60 6.71 20.78 -5.71
CA SER A 60 6.70 19.47 -5.02
C SER A 60 5.41 18.68 -5.28
N PHE A 61 4.25 19.35 -5.31
CA PHE A 61 2.97 18.73 -5.61
C PHE A 61 2.94 18.10 -7.01
N CYS A 62 3.44 18.81 -8.03
CA CYS A 62 3.50 18.29 -9.40
C CYS A 62 4.49 17.12 -9.50
N ALA A 63 5.66 17.23 -8.87
CA ALA A 63 6.68 16.18 -8.87
C ALA A 63 6.17 14.90 -8.18
N SER A 64 5.54 15.02 -7.00
CA SER A 64 4.96 13.90 -6.26
C SER A 64 3.85 13.20 -7.04
N ASN A 65 2.94 13.96 -7.68
CA ASN A 65 1.88 13.40 -8.50
C ASN A 65 2.41 12.73 -9.78
N LEU A 66 3.50 13.24 -10.35
CA LEU A 66 4.17 12.63 -11.48
C LEU A 66 4.73 11.25 -11.09
N VAL A 67 5.44 11.17 -9.96
CA VAL A 67 5.92 9.89 -9.41
C VAL A 67 4.77 8.94 -9.16
N ALA A 68 3.71 9.39 -8.45
CA ALA A 68 2.56 8.56 -8.10
C ALA A 68 1.83 8.01 -9.34
N SER A 69 1.63 8.86 -10.35
CA SER A 69 1.00 8.45 -11.61
C SER A 69 1.81 7.37 -12.33
N CYS A 70 3.13 7.52 -12.41
CA CYS A 70 3.99 6.53 -13.06
C CYS A 70 4.15 5.24 -12.23
N ALA A 71 4.27 5.37 -10.90
CA ALA A 71 4.58 4.26 -10.03
C ALA A 71 3.39 3.31 -9.81
N LEU A 72 2.16 3.86 -9.76
CA LEU A 72 0.98 3.12 -9.31
C LEU A 72 0.01 2.73 -10.42
N SER A 73 0.13 3.31 -11.62
CA SER A 73 -0.73 2.96 -12.76
C SER A 73 -0.42 1.56 -13.29
N GLU A 74 -1.39 0.95 -13.97
CA GLU A 74 -1.19 -0.36 -14.62
C GLU A 74 -0.22 -0.31 -15.79
N TRP A 75 -0.24 0.80 -16.54
CA TRP A 75 0.67 1.08 -17.66
C TRP A 75 2.02 1.66 -17.20
N GLY A 76 2.22 1.91 -15.91
CA GLY A 76 3.38 2.60 -15.36
C GLY A 76 4.64 1.72 -15.34
N SER A 77 5.75 2.32 -14.92
CA SER A 77 7.04 1.65 -14.73
C SER A 77 7.65 2.09 -13.41
N VAL A 78 7.89 1.14 -12.53
CA VAL A 78 8.53 1.40 -11.22
C VAL A 78 9.94 1.93 -11.40
N GLN A 79 10.70 1.42 -12.39
CA GLN A 79 12.06 1.87 -12.71
C GLN A 79 12.06 3.32 -13.19
N TYR A 80 11.10 3.68 -14.06
CA TYR A 80 11.00 5.05 -14.56
C TYR A 80 10.53 6.00 -13.44
N ALA A 81 9.56 5.59 -12.62
CA ALA A 81 9.13 6.34 -11.45
C ALA A 81 10.27 6.56 -10.45
N SER A 82 11.12 5.54 -10.21
CA SER A 82 12.30 5.64 -9.36
C SER A 82 13.30 6.69 -9.90
N SER A 83 13.51 6.73 -11.22
CA SER A 83 14.38 7.73 -11.83
C SER A 83 13.86 9.16 -11.66
N ILE A 84 12.54 9.35 -11.66
CA ILE A 84 11.91 10.65 -11.38
C ILE A 84 12.01 10.98 -9.89
N PHE A 85 11.69 10.02 -9.01
CA PHE A 85 11.79 10.20 -7.56
C PHE A 85 13.17 10.65 -7.11
N ARG A 86 14.25 10.08 -7.67
CA ARG A 86 15.64 10.46 -7.37
C ARG A 86 16.00 11.89 -7.80
N GLN A 87 15.17 12.57 -8.58
CA GLN A 87 15.35 13.96 -8.99
C GLN A 87 14.57 14.94 -8.12
N ILE A 88 13.71 14.49 -7.22
CA ILE A 88 13.01 15.35 -6.26
C ILE A 88 14.02 15.87 -5.26
N TYR A 89 14.10 17.20 -5.11
CA TYR A 89 15.09 17.84 -4.25
C TYR A 89 14.92 17.48 -2.76
N GLU A 90 13.69 17.53 -2.26
CA GLU A 90 13.35 17.18 -0.88
C GLU A 90 12.13 16.27 -0.85
N PRO A 91 12.30 14.95 -1.11
CA PRO A 91 11.18 14.02 -1.10
C PRO A 91 10.51 13.99 0.28
N GLN A 92 9.19 14.00 0.28
CA GLN A 92 8.38 13.96 1.49
C GLN A 92 7.93 12.53 1.81
N VAL A 93 7.32 12.32 2.98
CA VAL A 93 6.76 11.03 3.41
C VAL A 93 5.85 10.40 2.34
N PHE A 94 5.03 11.23 1.67
CA PHE A 94 4.15 10.79 0.59
C PHE A 94 4.93 10.17 -0.58
N ASP A 95 6.07 10.77 -0.96
CA ASP A 95 6.87 10.30 -2.09
C ASP A 95 7.52 8.95 -1.78
N TYR A 96 8.10 8.83 -0.58
CA TYR A 96 8.64 7.57 -0.08
C TYR A 96 7.56 6.49 0.00
N ASN A 97 6.41 6.78 0.61
CA ASN A 97 5.29 5.84 0.70
C ASN A 97 4.79 5.38 -0.67
N THR A 98 4.75 6.29 -1.63
CA THR A 98 4.37 5.98 -3.01
C THR A 98 5.33 4.99 -3.65
N MET A 99 6.64 5.24 -3.54
CA MET A 99 7.66 4.37 -4.11
C MET A 99 7.77 3.03 -3.38
N ILE A 100 7.68 3.02 -2.04
CA ILE A 100 7.64 1.78 -1.25
C ILE A 100 6.44 0.92 -1.69
N LYS A 101 5.26 1.54 -1.85
CA LYS A 101 4.06 0.86 -2.33
C LYS A 101 4.24 0.30 -3.75
N ALA A 102 4.88 1.06 -4.63
CA ALA A 102 5.17 0.63 -5.99
C ALA A 102 6.12 -0.58 -6.02
N TYR A 103 7.21 -0.55 -5.26
CA TYR A 103 8.13 -1.68 -5.13
C TYR A 103 7.43 -2.93 -4.57
N VAL A 104 6.55 -2.77 -3.56
CA VAL A 104 5.77 -3.90 -3.01
C VAL A 104 4.78 -4.44 -4.03
N LYS A 105 4.16 -3.60 -4.87
CA LYS A 105 3.28 -4.01 -5.98
C LYS A 105 4.06 -4.79 -7.04
N ASP A 106 5.29 -4.37 -7.32
CA ASP A 106 6.21 -5.01 -8.27
C ASP A 106 6.96 -6.23 -7.68
N LEU A 107 6.55 -6.69 -6.49
CA LEU A 107 7.15 -7.81 -5.75
C LEU A 107 8.64 -7.60 -5.39
N ASN A 108 9.14 -6.40 -5.50
CA ASN A 108 10.51 -6.02 -5.15
C ASN A 108 10.59 -5.57 -3.68
N PHE A 109 10.42 -6.52 -2.78
CA PHE A 109 10.31 -6.25 -1.33
C PHE A 109 11.62 -5.77 -0.72
N GLY A 110 12.77 -6.15 -1.28
CA GLY A 110 14.09 -5.72 -0.82
C GLY A 110 14.27 -4.21 -1.00
N ASP A 111 14.00 -3.70 -2.20
CA ASP A 111 14.10 -2.26 -2.49
C ASP A 111 13.06 -1.45 -1.71
N ALA A 112 11.87 -2.01 -1.47
CA ALA A 112 10.89 -1.38 -0.60
C ALA A 112 11.42 -1.15 0.83
N LEU A 113 12.10 -2.14 1.41
CA LEU A 113 12.71 -2.02 2.74
C LEU A 113 13.93 -1.10 2.74
N ASN A 114 14.77 -1.15 1.70
CA ASN A 114 15.90 -0.24 1.55
C ASN A 114 15.43 1.22 1.51
N LEU A 115 14.34 1.48 0.78
CA LEU A 115 13.77 2.82 0.67
C LEU A 115 13.15 3.29 2.00
N TYR A 116 12.56 2.40 2.79
CA TYR A 116 12.11 2.71 4.15
C TYR A 116 13.28 3.09 5.06
N VAL A 117 14.40 2.37 4.98
CA VAL A 117 15.60 2.69 5.75
C VAL A 117 16.18 4.05 5.31
N GLU A 118 16.20 4.34 4.00
CA GLU A 118 16.60 5.63 3.45
C GLU A 118 15.73 6.79 3.99
N MET A 119 14.41 6.59 4.02
CA MET A 119 13.45 7.54 4.59
C MET A 119 13.78 7.88 6.05
N LEU A 120 14.08 6.87 6.87
CA LEU A 120 14.49 7.08 8.27
C LEU A 120 15.81 7.84 8.38
N HIS A 121 16.80 7.52 7.54
CA HIS A 121 18.08 8.22 7.51
C HIS A 121 17.95 9.68 7.06
N SER A 122 16.96 10.00 6.24
CA SER A 122 16.63 11.38 5.85
C SER A 122 15.93 12.16 6.96
N GLY A 123 15.70 11.57 8.13
CA GLY A 123 15.03 12.20 9.26
C GLY A 123 13.53 12.33 9.13
N LEU A 124 12.93 11.69 8.13
CA LEU A 124 11.48 11.68 7.94
C LEU A 124 10.81 10.66 8.87
N GLU A 125 9.70 11.06 9.47
CA GLU A 125 8.92 10.20 10.35
C GLU A 125 7.91 9.39 9.54
N PRO A 126 7.96 8.04 9.61
CA PRO A 126 6.94 7.18 9.01
C PRO A 126 5.55 7.45 9.59
N ASP A 127 4.54 7.36 8.75
CA ASP A 127 3.15 7.54 9.13
C ASP A 127 2.36 6.21 9.13
N LYS A 128 1.08 6.27 9.47
CA LYS A 128 0.17 5.12 9.46
C LYS A 128 0.04 4.42 8.10
N PHE A 129 0.40 5.05 7.00
CA PHE A 129 0.37 4.47 5.66
C PHE A 129 1.70 3.79 5.29
N THR A 130 2.79 4.17 5.94
CA THR A 130 4.12 3.54 5.78
C THR A 130 4.13 2.11 6.34
N PHE A 131 3.71 1.95 7.61
CA PHE A 131 3.83 0.69 8.33
C PHE A 131 3.14 -0.51 7.66
N PRO A 132 1.90 -0.41 7.15
CA PRO A 132 1.24 -1.53 6.48
C PRO A 132 2.03 -2.08 5.30
N VAL A 133 2.67 -1.21 4.54
CA VAL A 133 3.37 -1.58 3.31
C VAL A 133 4.72 -2.21 3.62
N VAL A 134 5.48 -1.64 4.56
CA VAL A 134 6.79 -2.20 4.95
C VAL A 134 6.64 -3.51 5.74
N LEU A 135 5.63 -3.65 6.59
CA LEU A 135 5.32 -4.91 7.27
C LEU A 135 4.91 -6.00 6.29
N LYS A 136 4.15 -5.63 5.22
CA LYS A 136 3.84 -6.56 4.13
C LYS A 136 5.11 -7.04 3.43
N ALA A 137 6.06 -6.15 3.15
CA ALA A 137 7.35 -6.51 2.56
C ALA A 137 8.14 -7.48 3.46
N CYS A 138 8.25 -7.19 4.76
CA CYS A 138 8.89 -8.07 5.74
C CYS A 138 8.23 -9.45 5.79
N ALA A 139 6.89 -9.50 5.78
CA ALA A 139 6.15 -10.74 5.81
C ALA A 139 6.41 -11.62 4.58
N GLN A 140 6.54 -11.01 3.39
CA GLN A 140 6.83 -11.73 2.15
C GLN A 140 8.27 -12.26 2.11
N LEU A 141 9.23 -11.49 2.60
CA LEU A 141 10.63 -11.90 2.73
C LEU A 141 10.89 -12.84 3.92
N ARG A 142 9.88 -13.07 4.77
CA ARG A 142 10.04 -13.76 6.05
C ARG A 142 11.11 -13.11 6.95
N ALA A 143 11.32 -11.80 6.78
CA ALA A 143 12.28 -10.99 7.54
C ALA A 143 11.72 -10.66 8.93
N ARG A 144 11.76 -11.66 9.82
CA ARG A 144 11.12 -11.58 11.15
C ARG A 144 11.73 -10.47 12.01
N GLU A 145 13.06 -10.43 12.11
CA GLU A 145 13.77 -9.43 12.90
C GLU A 145 13.47 -8.00 12.36
N GLY A 146 13.50 -7.81 11.04
CA GLY A 146 13.16 -6.53 10.42
C GLY A 146 11.73 -6.08 10.75
N GLY A 147 10.77 -6.99 10.69
CA GLY A 147 9.39 -6.66 11.06
C GLY A 147 9.21 -6.35 12.55
N MET A 148 9.97 -7.00 13.44
CA MET A 148 10.00 -6.67 14.87
C MET A 148 10.61 -5.28 15.13
N GLN A 149 11.65 -4.90 14.40
CA GLN A 149 12.22 -3.55 14.46
C GLN A 149 11.20 -2.50 13.97
N ILE A 150 10.48 -2.80 12.89
CA ILE A 150 9.41 -1.93 12.37
C ILE A 150 8.28 -1.79 13.41
N HIS A 151 7.92 -2.87 14.12
CA HIS A 151 6.97 -2.79 15.24
C HIS A 151 7.48 -1.84 16.35
N GLY A 152 8.76 -1.94 16.73
CA GLY A 152 9.39 -1.00 17.67
C GLY A 152 9.38 0.44 17.17
N ASN A 153 9.58 0.65 15.86
CA ASN A 153 9.47 1.98 15.26
C ASN A 153 8.03 2.52 15.31
N ALA A 154 7.00 1.69 15.10
CA ALA A 154 5.61 2.11 15.23
C ALA A 154 5.32 2.66 16.63
N PHE A 155 5.83 1.99 17.67
CA PHE A 155 5.76 2.48 19.04
C PHE A 155 6.53 3.80 19.22
N LYS A 156 7.76 3.89 18.72
CA LYS A 156 8.60 5.09 18.79
C LYS A 156 7.94 6.33 18.17
N PHE A 157 7.19 6.15 17.09
CA PHE A 157 6.50 7.23 16.37
C PHE A 157 5.05 7.46 16.83
N GLY A 158 4.64 6.88 17.98
CA GLY A 158 3.33 7.13 18.59
C GLY A 158 2.15 6.53 17.81
N LEU A 159 2.39 5.45 17.06
CA LEU A 159 1.37 4.78 16.25
C LEU A 159 0.95 3.42 16.85
N GLU A 160 1.26 3.20 18.12
CA GLU A 160 0.94 2.00 18.87
C GLU A 160 -0.56 1.74 19.03
N CYS A 161 -1.40 2.78 18.86
CA CYS A 161 -2.86 2.65 18.95
C CYS A 161 -3.56 2.78 17.58
N ASP A 162 -2.79 2.94 16.48
CA ASP A 162 -3.40 3.08 15.15
C ASP A 162 -3.91 1.72 14.63
N VAL A 163 -5.20 1.64 14.30
CA VAL A 163 -5.87 0.41 13.86
C VAL A 163 -5.29 -0.16 12.56
N TYR A 164 -4.83 0.69 11.63
CA TYR A 164 -4.20 0.23 10.38
C TYR A 164 -2.85 -0.43 10.65
N VAL A 165 -2.09 0.16 11.58
CA VAL A 165 -0.81 -0.42 12.02
C VAL A 165 -1.05 -1.73 12.76
N HIS A 166 -2.01 -1.77 13.71
CA HIS A 166 -2.38 -3.00 14.43
C HIS A 166 -2.77 -4.12 13.47
N ASN A 167 -3.68 -3.87 12.53
CA ASN A 167 -4.12 -4.90 11.57
C ASN A 167 -2.94 -5.44 10.72
N SER A 168 -2.00 -4.58 10.38
CA SER A 168 -0.81 -4.95 9.63
C SER A 168 0.16 -5.77 10.46
N LEU A 169 0.33 -5.45 11.74
CA LEU A 169 1.14 -6.21 12.68
C LEU A 169 0.54 -7.59 12.95
N ILE A 170 -0.79 -7.69 13.14
CA ILE A 170 -1.48 -8.98 13.28
C ILE A 170 -1.21 -9.85 12.06
N SER A 171 -1.39 -9.30 10.86
CA SER A 171 -1.12 -10.00 9.60
C SER A 171 0.35 -10.42 9.46
N PHE A 172 1.29 -9.56 9.85
CA PHE A 172 2.73 -9.84 9.83
C PHE A 172 3.08 -10.99 10.78
N TYR A 173 2.64 -10.92 12.05
CA TYR A 173 2.92 -11.95 13.03
C TYR A 173 2.28 -13.30 12.66
N GLY A 174 1.06 -13.28 12.12
CA GLY A 174 0.41 -14.47 11.59
C GLY A 174 1.25 -15.16 10.49
N LYS A 175 1.76 -14.39 9.52
CA LYS A 175 2.66 -14.91 8.46
C LYS A 175 4.00 -15.40 8.99
N CYS A 176 4.50 -14.80 10.08
CA CYS A 176 5.71 -15.25 10.77
C CYS A 176 5.46 -16.45 11.71
N LYS A 177 4.26 -17.02 11.72
CA LYS A 177 3.84 -18.13 12.60
C LYS A 177 3.99 -17.81 14.09
N LYS A 178 3.71 -16.58 14.47
CA LYS A 178 3.76 -16.07 15.85
C LYS A 178 2.37 -15.57 16.24
N ILE A 179 1.52 -16.51 16.70
CA ILE A 179 0.13 -16.18 17.00
C ILE A 179 -0.03 -15.36 18.28
N GLU A 180 0.81 -15.59 19.29
CA GLU A 180 0.71 -14.94 20.58
C GLU A 180 0.83 -13.40 20.48
N PRO A 181 1.85 -12.82 19.80
CA PRO A 181 1.89 -11.38 19.58
C PRO A 181 0.70 -10.86 18.75
N ALA A 182 0.21 -11.63 17.78
CA ALA A 182 -0.96 -11.23 16.99
C ALA A 182 -2.22 -11.13 17.87
N CYS A 183 -2.44 -12.09 18.77
CA CYS A 183 -3.56 -12.07 19.72
C CYS A 183 -3.44 -10.91 20.71
N LEU A 184 -2.24 -10.62 21.23
CA LEU A 184 -2.02 -9.50 22.13
C LEU A 184 -2.40 -8.18 21.48
N ILE A 185 -1.95 -7.93 20.25
CA ILE A 185 -2.27 -6.71 19.49
C ILE A 185 -3.77 -6.65 19.19
N PHE A 186 -4.38 -7.76 18.76
CA PHE A 186 -5.81 -7.81 18.49
C PHE A 186 -6.65 -7.46 19.72
N ASN A 187 -6.25 -7.92 20.91
CA ASN A 187 -6.95 -7.63 22.16
C ASN A 187 -6.81 -6.16 22.60
N GLN A 188 -5.75 -5.45 22.17
CA GLN A 188 -5.55 -4.03 22.43
C GLN A 188 -6.48 -3.12 21.59
N ILE A 189 -7.03 -3.63 20.48
CA ILE A 189 -7.96 -2.85 19.66
C ILE A 189 -9.30 -2.76 20.38
N GLU A 190 -9.69 -1.55 20.78
CA GLU A 190 -11.00 -1.31 21.44
C GLU A 190 -12.13 -1.50 20.41
N ASP A 191 -12.11 -0.72 19.34
CA ASP A 191 -13.10 -0.79 18.26
C ASP A 191 -12.61 -1.65 17.09
N LYS A 192 -12.88 -2.95 17.18
CA LYS A 192 -12.47 -3.93 16.18
C LYS A 192 -13.25 -3.74 14.88
N SER A 193 -12.55 -3.46 13.80
CA SER A 193 -13.12 -3.38 12.44
C SER A 193 -13.21 -4.77 11.79
N ILE A 194 -13.94 -4.87 10.67
CA ILE A 194 -13.96 -6.11 9.88
C ILE A 194 -12.53 -6.51 9.43
N ALA A 195 -11.66 -5.54 9.15
CA ALA A 195 -10.27 -5.78 8.82
C ALA A 195 -9.47 -6.37 10.00
N SER A 196 -9.78 -5.97 11.24
CA SER A 196 -9.16 -6.53 12.46
C SER A 196 -9.55 -8.00 12.63
N TRP A 197 -10.83 -8.32 12.46
CA TRP A 197 -11.32 -9.69 12.48
C TRP A 197 -10.74 -10.53 11.35
N SER A 198 -10.67 -9.98 10.14
CA SER A 198 -10.07 -10.65 8.98
C SER A 198 -8.61 -11.01 9.23
N ALA A 199 -7.83 -10.08 9.78
CA ALA A 199 -6.42 -10.30 10.07
C ALA A 199 -6.20 -11.44 11.07
N ILE A 200 -6.93 -11.46 12.18
CA ILE A 200 -6.73 -12.48 13.23
C ILE A 200 -7.30 -13.84 12.83
N ILE A 201 -8.48 -13.90 12.21
CA ILE A 201 -9.08 -15.16 11.74
C ILE A 201 -8.18 -15.82 10.67
N THR A 202 -7.70 -15.02 9.71
CA THR A 202 -6.77 -15.52 8.68
C THR A 202 -5.44 -15.98 9.27
N ALA A 203 -4.93 -15.28 10.30
CA ALA A 203 -3.71 -15.69 11.00
C ALA A 203 -3.88 -17.07 11.66
N HIS A 204 -4.98 -17.30 12.39
CA HIS A 204 -5.27 -18.62 13.00
C HIS A 204 -5.44 -19.72 11.95
N ALA A 205 -6.21 -19.46 10.89
CA ALA A 205 -6.40 -20.41 9.79
C ALA A 205 -5.07 -20.78 9.12
N SER A 206 -4.18 -19.81 8.88
CA SER A 206 -2.85 -20.04 8.27
C SER A 206 -1.92 -20.91 9.11
N LEU A 207 -2.19 -21.04 10.40
CA LEU A 207 -1.46 -21.86 11.36
C LEU A 207 -2.10 -23.23 11.63
N GLY A 208 -3.26 -23.49 10.99
CA GLY A 208 -4.02 -24.72 11.26
C GLY A 208 -4.75 -24.72 12.61
N LEU A 209 -4.89 -23.55 13.26
CA LEU A 209 -5.63 -23.40 14.52
C LEU A 209 -7.13 -23.28 14.22
N TRP A 210 -7.70 -24.37 13.69
CA TRP A 210 -9.03 -24.40 13.09
C TRP A 210 -10.15 -24.12 14.09
N ASN A 211 -10.05 -24.67 15.32
CA ASN A 211 -11.05 -24.43 16.37
C ASN A 211 -11.07 -22.95 16.75
N ASP A 212 -9.91 -22.34 16.98
CA ASP A 212 -9.80 -20.93 17.35
C ASP A 212 -10.28 -20.02 16.21
N CYS A 213 -10.00 -20.38 14.95
CA CYS A 213 -10.52 -19.70 13.77
C CYS A 213 -12.06 -19.67 13.77
N LEU A 214 -12.74 -20.79 14.06
CA LEU A 214 -14.21 -20.84 14.12
C LEU A 214 -14.76 -20.12 15.36
N MET A 215 -14.07 -20.18 16.51
CA MET A 215 -14.47 -19.45 17.71
C MET A 215 -14.41 -17.93 17.47
N LEU A 216 -13.35 -17.42 16.87
CA LEU A 216 -13.21 -16.00 16.51
C LEU A 216 -14.29 -15.56 15.50
N TYR A 217 -14.60 -16.40 14.52
CA TYR A 217 -15.68 -16.13 13.57
C TYR A 217 -17.05 -16.07 14.26
N ALA A 218 -17.34 -16.99 15.17
CA ALA A 218 -18.58 -16.99 15.97
C ALA A 218 -18.66 -15.75 16.86
N GLU A 219 -17.57 -15.34 17.49
CA GLU A 219 -17.49 -14.13 18.30
C GLU A 219 -17.73 -12.87 17.47
N MET A 220 -17.09 -12.74 16.32
CA MET A 220 -17.31 -11.65 15.37
C MET A 220 -18.80 -11.51 15.01
N ASN A 221 -19.47 -12.63 14.69
CA ASN A 221 -20.89 -12.63 14.32
C ASN A 221 -21.80 -12.28 15.52
N ARG A 222 -21.41 -12.64 16.73
CA ARG A 222 -22.15 -12.31 17.98
C ARG A 222 -22.08 -10.83 18.33
N LEU A 223 -20.93 -10.19 18.08
CA LEU A 223 -20.65 -8.81 18.46
C LEU A 223 -21.19 -7.78 17.45
N GLY A 224 -21.46 -8.17 16.22
CA GLY A 224 -21.91 -7.21 15.22
C GLY A 224 -22.62 -7.83 14.01
N THR A 225 -23.25 -6.97 13.22
CA THR A 225 -23.87 -7.31 11.93
C THR A 225 -22.88 -7.21 10.77
N TRP A 226 -21.65 -7.67 11.01
CA TRP A 226 -20.58 -7.60 10.02
C TRP A 226 -20.86 -8.56 8.87
N ARG A 227 -20.78 -8.05 7.65
CA ARG A 227 -20.72 -8.94 6.49
C ARG A 227 -19.27 -9.44 6.36
N ALA A 228 -19.08 -10.75 6.53
CA ALA A 228 -17.77 -11.36 6.42
C ALA A 228 -17.16 -11.12 5.03
N GLU A 229 -15.92 -10.64 4.98
CA GLU A 229 -15.13 -10.51 3.74
C GLU A 229 -14.76 -11.89 3.20
N GLU A 230 -14.43 -11.94 1.90
CA GLU A 230 -14.02 -13.17 1.21
C GLU A 230 -12.89 -13.91 1.95
N SER A 231 -11.90 -13.20 2.44
CA SER A 231 -10.76 -13.76 3.19
C SER A 231 -11.18 -14.50 4.47
N ILE A 232 -12.18 -13.98 5.18
CA ILE A 232 -12.76 -14.63 6.36
C ILE A 232 -13.50 -15.90 5.94
N LEU A 233 -14.38 -15.79 4.92
CA LEU A 233 -15.18 -16.93 4.44
C LEU A 233 -14.29 -18.07 3.96
N VAL A 234 -13.23 -17.78 3.22
CA VAL A 234 -12.23 -18.78 2.79
C VAL A 234 -11.53 -19.44 3.98
N SER A 235 -11.16 -18.66 4.98
CA SER A 235 -10.51 -19.18 6.20
C SER A 235 -11.42 -20.09 6.99
N VAL A 236 -12.70 -19.67 7.16
CA VAL A 236 -13.74 -20.46 7.86
C VAL A 236 -14.07 -21.73 7.09
N LEU A 237 -14.20 -21.67 5.76
CA LEU A 237 -14.45 -22.83 4.92
C LEU A 237 -13.31 -23.86 5.03
N SER A 238 -12.07 -23.39 5.03
CA SER A 238 -10.89 -24.24 5.25
C SER A 238 -10.96 -24.93 6.63
N ALA A 239 -11.31 -24.18 7.68
CA ALA A 239 -11.46 -24.73 9.02
C ALA A 239 -12.60 -25.80 9.07
N CYS A 240 -13.75 -25.52 8.46
CA CYS A 240 -14.85 -26.47 8.36
C CYS A 240 -14.45 -27.77 7.66
N THR A 241 -13.67 -27.67 6.59
CA THR A 241 -13.16 -28.83 5.85
C THR A 241 -12.26 -29.69 6.72
N HIS A 242 -11.35 -29.09 7.47
CA HIS A 242 -10.42 -29.81 8.34
C HIS A 242 -11.09 -30.42 9.56
N LEU A 243 -12.15 -29.80 10.09
CA LEU A 243 -12.87 -30.26 11.28
C LEU A 243 -14.10 -31.12 10.97
N GLY A 244 -14.50 -31.24 9.68
CA GLY A 244 -15.67 -32.00 9.28
C GLY A 244 -17.01 -31.33 9.54
N PHE A 245 -17.05 -30.01 9.75
CA PHE A 245 -18.30 -29.26 10.01
C PHE A 245 -19.07 -28.95 8.72
N LEU A 246 -19.81 -29.94 8.21
CA LEU A 246 -20.48 -29.87 6.88
C LEU A 246 -21.55 -28.78 6.80
N ASP A 247 -22.38 -28.61 7.82
CA ASP A 247 -23.50 -27.64 7.79
C ASP A 247 -23.00 -26.19 7.81
N LEU A 248 -22.02 -25.89 8.67
CA LEU A 248 -21.35 -24.59 8.67
C LEU A 248 -20.58 -24.38 7.37
N GLY A 249 -19.91 -25.40 6.85
CA GLY A 249 -19.23 -25.36 5.56
C GLY A 249 -20.16 -25.04 4.39
N ARG A 250 -21.35 -25.66 4.32
CA ARG A 250 -22.37 -25.37 3.30
C ARG A 250 -22.88 -23.93 3.38
N SER A 251 -23.20 -23.45 4.58
CA SER A 251 -23.68 -22.09 4.78
C SER A 251 -22.62 -21.05 4.43
N THR A 252 -21.37 -21.28 4.82
CA THR A 252 -20.21 -20.41 4.48
C THR A 252 -19.93 -20.41 2.98
N HIS A 253 -19.97 -21.57 2.32
CA HIS A 253 -19.82 -21.68 0.86
C HIS A 253 -20.91 -20.90 0.13
N ALA A 254 -22.17 -21.03 0.55
CA ALA A 254 -23.28 -20.26 -0.03
C ALA A 254 -23.09 -18.74 0.17
N ALA A 255 -22.55 -18.31 1.31
CA ALA A 255 -22.21 -16.89 1.57
C ALA A 255 -21.10 -16.41 0.64
N LEU A 256 -20.05 -17.21 0.44
CA LEU A 256 -18.94 -16.90 -0.46
C LEU A 256 -19.41 -16.75 -1.92
N LEU A 257 -20.26 -17.68 -2.41
CA LEU A 257 -20.82 -17.59 -3.76
C LEU A 257 -21.66 -16.32 -3.95
N ARG A 258 -22.47 -15.93 -2.98
CA ARG A 258 -23.23 -14.68 -3.02
C ARG A 258 -22.31 -13.46 -3.10
N SER A 259 -21.25 -13.44 -2.32
CA SER A 259 -20.25 -12.37 -2.33
C SER A 259 -19.62 -12.20 -3.71
N ILE A 260 -19.21 -13.28 -4.36
CA ILE A 260 -18.60 -13.27 -5.71
C ILE A 260 -19.62 -12.82 -6.76
N THR A 261 -20.87 -13.30 -6.72
CA THR A 261 -21.89 -12.90 -7.70
C THR A 261 -22.25 -11.43 -7.60
N GLU A 262 -22.31 -10.85 -6.40
CA GLU A 262 -22.56 -9.43 -6.21
C GLU A 262 -21.40 -8.55 -6.72
N LEU A 263 -20.15 -8.95 -6.49
CA LEU A 263 -18.97 -8.26 -7.04
C LEU A 263 -19.00 -8.25 -8.59
N ASN A 264 -19.38 -9.37 -9.21
CA ASN A 264 -19.53 -9.46 -10.66
C ASN A 264 -20.68 -8.60 -11.20
N GLN A 265 -21.80 -8.50 -10.47
CA GLN A 265 -22.92 -7.62 -10.83
C GLN A 265 -22.55 -6.14 -10.72
N VAL A 266 -21.83 -5.74 -9.66
CA VAL A 266 -21.35 -4.36 -9.49
C VAL A 266 -20.35 -4.00 -10.59
N SER A 267 -19.44 -4.90 -10.95
CA SER A 267 -18.49 -4.70 -12.05
C SER A 267 -19.22 -4.58 -13.40
N SER A 268 -20.21 -5.42 -13.67
CA SER A 268 -21.02 -5.37 -14.89
C SER A 268 -21.89 -4.11 -14.96
N SER A 269 -22.46 -3.66 -13.83
CA SER A 269 -23.25 -2.43 -13.75
C SER A 269 -22.39 -1.19 -13.98
N ASN A 270 -21.15 -1.18 -13.46
CA ASN A 270 -20.20 -0.08 -13.70
C ASN A 270 -19.77 -0.02 -15.18
N ILE A 271 -19.59 -1.15 -15.85
CA ILE A 271 -19.31 -1.21 -17.29
C ILE A 271 -20.49 -0.69 -18.10
N LEU A 272 -21.72 -1.08 -17.74
CA LEU A 272 -22.95 -0.60 -18.41
C LEU A 272 -23.16 0.90 -18.21
N LEU A 273 -22.90 1.46 -17.01
CA LEU A 273 -22.96 2.89 -16.74
C LEU A 273 -21.91 3.68 -17.52
N GLN A 274 -20.72 3.13 -17.75
CA GLN A 274 -19.71 3.75 -18.62
C GLN A 274 -20.10 3.70 -20.10
N CYS A 275 -20.79 2.66 -20.56
CA CYS A 275 -21.28 2.57 -21.94
C CYS A 275 -22.49 3.48 -22.23
N VAL A 276 -23.26 3.88 -21.23
CA VAL A 276 -24.45 4.74 -21.39
C VAL A 276 -24.09 6.24 -21.32
N ASN A 277 -22.94 6.59 -20.69
CA ASN A 277 -22.46 7.96 -20.52
C ASN A 277 -21.31 8.35 -21.48
N GLY A 278 -20.96 7.52 -22.45
CA GLY A 278 -20.01 7.79 -23.55
C GLY A 278 -20.73 7.78 -24.87
#